data_c80d25c61a97825757e7b0518b5de382
#
_entry.id   c80d25c61a97825757e7b0518b5de382
#
_cell.length_a   1.000
_cell.length_b   1.000
_cell.length_c   1.000
_cell.angle_alpha   90.00
_cell.angle_beta   90.00
_cell.angle_gamma   90.00
#
_symmetry.space_group_name_H-M   'P 1'
#
loop_
_entity.id
_entity.type
_entity.pdbx_description
1 polymer ?
#
loop_
_entity_poly.entity_id
_entity_poly.type
_entity_poly.pdbx_seq_one_letter_code
_entity_poly.pdbx_strand_id
1 'polypeptide(L)'
;MRYESSAGNQPAAPPWPPSLRPTTTVDLVVPVYDEEATLASSIETLLAADTGPGIEVTIIIADNASTDSTPRIAAALAAVRPNVEYVRLEQTGRGRALSRVWQSSTADIVAYTDVDLATDIRVLEPMVEVIRSGLADVAIASRLHPGLEIERGIRREIISRCYNRLLKLSLGVGFSDAQCGFKAMSARAARELLPLVEDTEWFFDTELLARAEWSGYRIHEFGTDWIDDPDSSVDVISTAWKDFKGIVRLRKEDRSRASAEPPAPNTGAQILHFIDVGIISTVIYATIFLFGSQVVSAITANIIALLLSTVANTALNRCHTFGVRSPHRRATSQLKGLAAFGLCLAFTTAGLEVADGFTGAWADLGTLAVLTVANLAATVVRFVLMRTWVFARGTRLSVSPADRPAVTSRSGRLAEAGSDHD
;
A
#
# COMPACT_ATOMS: atom_id res chain seq x y z
N MET A 1 14.70 -22.04 -26.62
CA MET A 1 15.66 -21.09 -26.06
C MET A 1 15.77 -21.40 -24.59
N ARG A 2 16.92 -21.92 -24.16
CA ARG A 2 17.15 -22.24 -22.74
C ARG A 2 17.43 -20.93 -22.02
N TYR A 3 16.64 -20.63 -21.00
CA TYR A 3 16.97 -19.58 -20.06
C TYR A 3 18.13 -20.06 -19.21
N GLU A 4 19.31 -19.50 -19.43
CA GLU A 4 20.41 -19.56 -18.48
C GLU A 4 20.00 -18.76 -17.25
N SER A 5 19.89 -19.45 -16.10
CA SER A 5 19.71 -18.80 -14.81
C SER A 5 20.97 -17.95 -14.56
N SER A 6 20.80 -16.64 -14.61
CA SER A 6 21.79 -15.74 -14.03
C SER A 6 21.83 -16.03 -12.53
N ALA A 7 22.87 -16.71 -12.08
CA ALA A 7 23.25 -16.77 -10.68
C ALA A 7 23.56 -15.33 -10.24
N GLY A 8 22.52 -14.60 -9.85
CA GLY A 8 22.62 -13.25 -9.32
C GLY A 8 23.30 -13.32 -7.96
N ASN A 9 24.39 -12.63 -7.88
CA ASN A 9 25.16 -12.15 -6.75
C ASN A 9 24.54 -12.45 -5.38
N GLN A 10 24.73 -13.66 -4.86
CA GLN A 10 24.49 -13.95 -3.47
C GLN A 10 25.45 -13.06 -2.66
N PRO A 11 24.97 -12.33 -1.66
CA PRO A 11 25.88 -11.57 -0.80
C PRO A 11 26.92 -12.53 -0.23
N ALA A 12 28.19 -12.11 -0.27
CA ALA A 12 29.29 -12.89 0.25
C ALA A 12 28.97 -13.31 1.70
N ALA A 13 29.11 -14.59 2.00
CA ALA A 13 28.94 -15.08 3.36
C ALA A 13 29.82 -14.24 4.32
N PRO A 14 29.34 -13.90 5.51
CA PRO A 14 30.15 -13.13 6.46
C PRO A 14 31.48 -13.83 6.76
N PRO A 15 32.53 -13.06 7.08
CA PRO A 15 33.93 -13.55 7.13
C PRO A 15 34.24 -14.54 8.24
N TRP A 16 33.29 -14.87 9.12
CA TRP A 16 33.45 -15.86 10.21
C TRP A 16 32.56 -17.08 10.02
N PRO A 17 33.01 -18.26 10.53
CA PRO A 17 32.20 -19.46 10.50
C PRO A 17 30.88 -19.29 11.28
N PRO A 18 29.82 -20.01 10.90
CA PRO A 18 28.49 -19.90 11.55
C PRO A 18 28.50 -20.02 13.08
N SER A 19 29.41 -20.84 13.63
CA SER A 19 29.59 -21.05 15.07
C SER A 19 30.17 -19.85 15.85
N LEU A 20 30.68 -18.83 15.15
CA LEU A 20 31.26 -17.61 15.74
C LEU A 20 30.37 -16.35 15.45
N ARG A 21 29.22 -16.52 14.81
CA ARG A 21 28.29 -15.41 14.63
C ARG A 21 27.64 -15.08 15.97
N PRO A 22 27.54 -13.78 16.34
CA PRO A 22 26.78 -13.40 17.53
C PRO A 22 25.33 -13.86 17.38
N THR A 23 24.76 -14.38 18.45
CA THR A 23 23.35 -14.76 18.52
C THR A 23 22.49 -13.51 18.29
N THR A 24 21.50 -13.63 17.42
CA THR A 24 20.52 -12.58 17.12
C THR A 24 19.21 -12.94 17.79
N THR A 25 18.70 -12.07 18.63
CA THR A 25 17.43 -12.25 19.32
C THR A 25 16.29 -11.69 18.49
N VAL A 26 15.20 -12.45 18.41
CA VAL A 26 13.99 -12.10 17.62
C VAL A 26 12.75 -12.25 18.48
N ASP A 27 11.99 -11.18 18.63
CA ASP A 27 10.65 -11.23 19.19
C ASP A 27 9.64 -11.41 18.05
N LEU A 28 9.09 -12.63 17.93
CA LEU A 28 8.07 -13.00 16.94
C LEU A 28 6.69 -12.84 17.57
N VAL A 29 5.99 -11.78 17.24
CA VAL A 29 4.66 -11.49 17.75
C VAL A 29 3.59 -12.22 16.95
N VAL A 30 2.67 -12.86 17.63
CA VAL A 30 1.48 -13.49 17.06
C VAL A 30 0.26 -12.77 17.63
N PRO A 31 -0.32 -11.80 16.89
CA PRO A 31 -1.55 -11.12 17.32
C PRO A 31 -2.73 -12.07 17.20
N VAL A 32 -3.53 -12.19 18.27
CA VAL A 32 -4.68 -13.09 18.32
C VAL A 32 -5.94 -12.38 18.80
N TYR A 33 -7.09 -12.79 18.27
CA TYR A 33 -8.41 -12.34 18.69
C TYR A 33 -9.44 -13.44 18.46
N ASP A 34 -9.95 -14.04 19.55
CA ASP A 34 -10.91 -15.15 19.53
C ASP A 34 -10.43 -16.35 18.66
N GLU A 35 -9.22 -16.85 18.97
CA GLU A 35 -8.51 -17.89 18.21
C GLU A 35 -8.35 -19.20 19.04
N GLU A 36 -9.34 -19.54 19.87
CA GLU A 36 -9.26 -20.71 20.75
C GLU A 36 -9.07 -22.03 20.01
N ALA A 37 -9.53 -22.12 18.74
CA ALA A 37 -9.44 -23.33 17.94
C ALA A 37 -8.04 -23.57 17.33
N THR A 38 -7.35 -22.49 16.95
CA THR A 38 -6.12 -22.53 16.14
C THR A 38 -4.85 -22.22 16.92
N LEU A 39 -4.93 -21.40 17.97
CA LEU A 39 -3.79 -20.86 18.70
C LEU A 39 -2.78 -21.94 19.15
N ALA A 40 -3.25 -23.02 19.78
CA ALA A 40 -2.35 -24.01 20.35
C ALA A 40 -1.52 -24.73 19.27
N SER A 41 -2.16 -25.15 18.16
CA SER A 41 -1.49 -25.81 17.06
C SER A 41 -0.52 -24.91 16.33
N SER A 42 -0.87 -23.63 16.16
CA SER A 42 -0.03 -22.62 15.51
C SER A 42 1.24 -22.36 16.31
N ILE A 43 1.13 -22.17 17.63
CA ILE A 43 2.31 -21.97 18.50
C ILE A 43 3.21 -23.20 18.49
N GLU A 44 2.68 -24.43 18.56
CA GLU A 44 3.51 -25.64 18.48
C GLU A 44 4.21 -25.76 17.11
N THR A 45 3.55 -25.36 16.02
CA THR A 45 4.16 -25.31 14.68
C THR A 45 5.32 -24.31 14.63
N LEU A 46 5.13 -23.12 15.20
CA LEU A 46 6.17 -22.08 15.27
C LEU A 46 7.36 -22.53 16.13
N LEU A 47 7.11 -23.21 17.25
CA LEU A 47 8.16 -23.76 18.13
C LEU A 47 8.96 -24.89 17.48
N ALA A 48 8.35 -25.66 16.57
CA ALA A 48 8.98 -26.75 15.85
C ALA A 48 9.75 -26.27 14.59
N ALA A 49 9.56 -25.03 14.17
CA ALA A 49 10.19 -24.50 12.97
C ALA A 49 11.71 -24.32 13.16
N ASP A 50 12.48 -24.65 12.12
CA ASP A 50 13.90 -24.31 12.08
C ASP A 50 14.05 -22.82 11.75
N THR A 51 14.62 -22.08 12.68
CA THR A 51 14.83 -20.62 12.57
C THR A 51 16.24 -20.26 12.10
N GLY A 52 17.07 -21.29 11.83
CA GLY A 52 18.45 -21.09 11.38
C GLY A 52 19.48 -20.89 12.50
N PRO A 53 20.77 -21.03 12.18
CA PRO A 53 21.85 -21.01 13.15
C PRO A 53 22.08 -19.60 13.74
N GLY A 54 22.17 -19.51 15.07
CA GLY A 54 22.45 -18.27 15.78
C GLY A 54 21.28 -17.30 15.79
N ILE A 55 20.05 -17.80 15.65
CA ILE A 55 18.81 -17.05 15.83
C ILE A 55 18.06 -17.61 17.03
N GLU A 56 17.78 -16.78 18.00
CA GLU A 56 16.97 -17.09 19.18
C GLU A 56 15.63 -16.39 19.07
N VAL A 57 14.54 -17.16 18.94
CA VAL A 57 13.18 -16.64 18.77
C VAL A 57 12.41 -16.75 20.08
N THR A 58 11.87 -15.64 20.55
CA THR A 58 10.81 -15.61 21.57
C THR A 58 9.47 -15.35 20.87
N ILE A 59 8.52 -16.26 21.03
CA ILE A 59 7.16 -16.11 20.50
C ILE A 59 6.34 -15.32 21.52
N ILE A 60 5.76 -14.19 21.09
CA ILE A 60 4.94 -13.35 21.97
C ILE A 60 3.50 -13.39 21.49
N ILE A 61 2.64 -14.10 22.23
CA ILE A 61 1.20 -14.14 21.97
C ILE A 61 0.59 -12.81 22.43
N ALA A 62 0.19 -11.97 21.49
CA ALA A 62 -0.42 -10.66 21.76
C ALA A 62 -1.94 -10.76 21.66
N ASP A 63 -2.60 -11.00 22.77
CA ASP A 63 -4.05 -11.16 22.84
C ASP A 63 -4.77 -9.82 22.78
N ASN A 64 -5.54 -9.65 21.76
CA ASN A 64 -6.20 -8.42 21.33
C ASN A 64 -7.59 -8.23 21.98
N ALA A 65 -7.68 -8.47 23.29
CA ALA A 65 -8.91 -8.44 24.10
C ALA A 65 -9.90 -9.56 23.74
N SER A 66 -9.41 -10.79 23.51
CA SER A 66 -10.25 -11.95 23.23
C SER A 66 -11.30 -12.21 24.32
N THR A 67 -12.46 -12.73 23.90
CA THR A 67 -13.62 -13.00 24.76
C THR A 67 -13.91 -14.49 24.95
N ASP A 68 -13.26 -15.35 24.16
CA ASP A 68 -13.34 -16.81 24.20
C ASP A 68 -12.27 -17.45 25.14
N SER A 69 -11.88 -18.70 24.90
CA SER A 69 -10.85 -19.38 25.69
C SER A 69 -9.41 -19.03 25.30
N THR A 70 -9.18 -18.17 24.29
CA THR A 70 -7.84 -17.76 23.82
C THR A 70 -6.92 -17.31 24.97
N PRO A 71 -7.36 -16.43 25.92
CA PRO A 71 -6.49 -15.97 27.02
C PRO A 71 -6.01 -17.10 27.92
N ARG A 72 -6.88 -18.08 28.18
CA ARG A 72 -6.55 -19.24 29.02
C ARG A 72 -5.54 -20.15 28.32
N ILE A 73 -5.69 -20.38 27.03
CA ILE A 73 -4.77 -21.19 26.22
C ILE A 73 -3.41 -20.50 26.14
N ALA A 74 -3.38 -19.20 25.84
CA ALA A 74 -2.16 -18.41 25.75
C ALA A 74 -1.37 -18.42 27.06
N ALA A 75 -2.04 -18.19 28.19
CA ALA A 75 -1.41 -18.23 29.52
C ALA A 75 -0.85 -19.62 29.85
N ALA A 76 -1.54 -20.70 29.46
CA ALA A 76 -1.08 -22.08 29.69
C ALA A 76 0.16 -22.37 28.83
N LEU A 77 0.21 -21.94 27.56
CA LEU A 77 1.38 -22.11 26.70
C LEU A 77 2.60 -21.36 27.26
N ALA A 78 2.44 -20.10 27.66
CA ALA A 78 3.50 -19.30 28.24
C ALA A 78 4.03 -19.87 29.58
N ALA A 79 3.19 -20.53 30.36
CA ALA A 79 3.61 -21.16 31.62
C ALA A 79 4.48 -22.41 31.42
N VAL A 80 4.37 -23.12 30.30
CA VAL A 80 5.08 -24.41 30.06
C VAL A 80 6.15 -24.33 29.00
N ARG A 81 6.21 -23.28 28.20
CA ARG A 81 7.18 -23.08 27.10
C ARG A 81 8.06 -21.89 27.41
N PRO A 82 9.37 -22.07 27.67
CA PRO A 82 10.27 -20.98 28.08
C PRO A 82 10.44 -19.89 27.01
N ASN A 83 10.22 -20.23 25.74
CA ASN A 83 10.35 -19.31 24.61
C ASN A 83 8.99 -18.72 24.17
N VAL A 84 7.96 -18.78 25.03
CA VAL A 84 6.64 -18.24 24.75
C VAL A 84 6.27 -17.26 25.85
N GLU A 85 5.91 -16.06 25.45
CA GLU A 85 5.38 -15.01 26.32
C GLU A 85 3.91 -14.70 25.98
N TYR A 86 3.18 -14.19 26.95
CA TYR A 86 1.79 -13.80 26.78
C TYR A 86 1.57 -12.37 27.23
N VAL A 87 1.02 -11.57 26.33
CA VAL A 87 0.67 -10.16 26.58
C VAL A 87 -0.81 -9.95 26.25
N ARG A 88 -1.62 -9.55 27.23
CA ARG A 88 -3.02 -9.22 27.05
C ARG A 88 -3.22 -7.72 26.90
N LEU A 89 -4.03 -7.32 25.92
CA LEU A 89 -4.47 -5.96 25.72
C LEU A 89 -5.93 -5.80 26.18
N GLU A 90 -6.27 -4.60 26.67
CA GLU A 90 -7.61 -4.26 27.10
C GLU A 90 -8.53 -3.79 25.97
N GLN A 91 -7.94 -3.45 24.82
CA GLN A 91 -8.66 -2.90 23.66
C GLN A 91 -8.23 -3.64 22.40
N THR A 92 -9.17 -3.91 21.53
CA THR A 92 -8.94 -4.48 20.20
C THR A 92 -8.13 -3.54 19.31
N GLY A 93 -7.42 -4.10 18.34
CA GLY A 93 -6.62 -3.38 17.34
C GLY A 93 -5.33 -4.10 17.04
N ARG A 94 -5.23 -4.76 15.86
CA ARG A 94 -4.04 -5.52 15.45
C ARG A 94 -2.77 -4.66 15.49
N GLY A 95 -2.83 -3.45 14.94
CA GLY A 95 -1.71 -2.51 14.97
C GLY A 95 -1.37 -2.07 16.39
N ARG A 96 -2.37 -1.95 17.30
CA ARG A 96 -2.15 -1.65 18.71
C ARG A 96 -1.38 -2.76 19.40
N ALA A 97 -1.73 -4.02 19.15
CA ALA A 97 -1.06 -5.17 19.72
C ALA A 97 0.42 -5.21 19.30
N LEU A 98 0.68 -5.09 18.00
CA LEU A 98 2.04 -5.07 17.46
C LEU A 98 2.85 -3.89 18.01
N SER A 99 2.30 -2.69 17.97
CA SER A 99 2.97 -1.48 18.46
C SER A 99 3.32 -1.59 19.95
N ARG A 100 2.39 -2.11 20.78
CA ARG A 100 2.59 -2.27 22.22
C ARG A 100 3.74 -3.22 22.54
N VAL A 101 3.76 -4.39 21.89
CA VAL A 101 4.79 -5.39 22.12
C VAL A 101 6.15 -4.91 21.59
N TRP A 102 6.19 -4.40 20.36
CA TRP A 102 7.44 -3.95 19.75
C TRP A 102 8.09 -2.75 20.46
N GLN A 103 7.29 -1.84 21.04
CA GLN A 103 7.82 -0.73 21.83
C GLN A 103 8.50 -1.19 23.13
N SER A 104 8.07 -2.32 23.70
CA SER A 104 8.66 -2.89 24.92
C SER A 104 9.76 -3.91 24.66
N SER A 105 9.96 -4.31 23.39
CA SER A 105 10.95 -5.31 23.00
C SER A 105 12.38 -4.82 23.22
N THR A 106 13.22 -5.74 23.71
CA THR A 106 14.67 -5.57 23.83
C THR A 106 15.45 -6.44 22.83
N ALA A 107 14.76 -7.20 22.00
CA ALA A 107 15.36 -8.02 20.95
C ALA A 107 16.06 -7.18 19.87
N ASP A 108 16.99 -7.78 19.14
CA ASP A 108 17.68 -7.15 18.02
C ASP A 108 16.74 -6.90 16.83
N ILE A 109 15.78 -7.80 16.66
CA ILE A 109 14.79 -7.79 15.57
C ILE A 109 13.41 -8.05 16.16
N VAL A 110 12.43 -7.29 15.70
CA VAL A 110 11.01 -7.54 15.96
C VAL A 110 10.34 -8.03 14.70
N ALA A 111 9.53 -9.07 14.83
CA ALA A 111 8.78 -9.67 13.73
C ALA A 111 7.34 -9.97 14.16
N TYR A 112 6.46 -10.20 13.19
CA TYR A 112 5.16 -10.78 13.47
C TYR A 112 4.73 -11.74 12.36
N THR A 113 3.88 -12.69 12.71
CA THR A 113 3.13 -13.55 11.78
C THR A 113 1.69 -13.66 12.23
N ASP A 114 0.77 -13.84 11.27
CA ASP A 114 -0.63 -14.13 11.59
C ASP A 114 -0.75 -15.54 12.20
N VAL A 115 -1.73 -15.75 13.07
CA VAL A 115 -1.92 -17.01 13.82
C VAL A 115 -2.33 -18.19 12.94
N ASP A 116 -2.96 -17.91 11.78
CA ASP A 116 -3.36 -18.92 10.79
C ASP A 116 -2.19 -19.56 10.04
N LEU A 117 -0.98 -18.98 10.19
CA LEU A 117 0.25 -19.40 9.51
C LEU A 117 0.07 -19.55 7.99
N ALA A 118 -0.80 -18.73 7.40
CA ALA A 118 -1.03 -18.71 5.95
C ALA A 118 0.24 -18.41 5.14
N THR A 119 1.20 -17.73 5.77
CA THR A 119 2.54 -17.47 5.22
C THR A 119 3.54 -18.47 5.76
N ASP A 120 4.35 -19.05 4.88
CA ASP A 120 5.35 -20.06 5.26
C ASP A 120 6.38 -19.48 6.24
N ILE A 121 6.48 -20.07 7.43
CA ILE A 121 7.42 -19.66 8.49
C ILE A 121 8.90 -19.75 8.06
N ARG A 122 9.24 -20.60 7.10
CA ARG A 122 10.62 -20.75 6.58
C ARG A 122 11.19 -19.47 6.02
N VAL A 123 10.36 -18.46 5.74
CA VAL A 123 10.81 -17.14 5.31
C VAL A 123 11.45 -16.33 6.45
N LEU A 124 11.27 -16.73 7.72
CA LEU A 124 11.82 -16.00 8.88
C LEU A 124 13.35 -15.92 8.84
N GLU A 125 14.02 -17.05 8.61
CA GLU A 125 15.50 -17.09 8.58
C GLU A 125 16.08 -16.11 7.54
N PRO A 126 15.70 -16.13 6.25
CA PRO A 126 16.22 -15.17 5.29
C PRO A 126 15.83 -13.70 5.61
N MET A 127 14.67 -13.46 6.23
CA MET A 127 14.28 -12.12 6.68
C MET A 127 15.19 -11.61 7.80
N VAL A 128 15.50 -12.45 8.77
CA VAL A 128 16.44 -12.12 9.85
C VAL A 128 17.84 -11.89 9.28
N GLU A 129 18.29 -12.75 8.37
CA GLU A 129 19.63 -12.66 7.79
C GLU A 129 19.85 -11.37 6.99
N VAL A 130 18.88 -10.93 6.20
CA VAL A 130 18.98 -9.68 5.43
C VAL A 130 19.02 -8.45 6.33
N ILE A 131 18.33 -8.49 7.49
CA ILE A 131 18.35 -7.41 8.48
C ILE A 131 19.67 -7.43 9.25
N ARG A 132 20.08 -8.61 9.75
CA ARG A 132 21.31 -8.78 10.50
C ARG A 132 22.57 -8.38 9.71
N SER A 133 22.59 -8.70 8.42
CA SER A 133 23.68 -8.30 7.51
C SER A 133 23.69 -6.81 7.19
N GLY A 134 22.68 -6.06 7.61
CA GLY A 134 22.52 -4.65 7.30
C GLY A 134 22.17 -4.36 5.85
N LEU A 135 21.72 -5.33 5.07
CA LEU A 135 21.26 -5.12 3.69
C LEU A 135 19.87 -4.50 3.63
N ALA A 136 19.02 -4.80 4.62
CA ALA A 136 17.73 -4.17 4.80
C ALA A 136 17.52 -3.75 6.26
N ASP A 137 16.59 -2.86 6.49
CA ASP A 137 16.16 -2.42 7.81
C ASP A 137 14.78 -3.00 8.15
N VAL A 138 14.00 -3.29 7.10
CA VAL A 138 12.67 -3.92 7.16
C VAL A 138 12.62 -5.05 6.12
N ALA A 139 12.08 -6.19 6.50
CA ALA A 139 11.82 -7.31 5.61
C ALA A 139 10.33 -7.66 5.63
N ILE A 140 9.74 -7.92 4.46
CA ILE A 140 8.35 -8.32 4.33
C ILE A 140 8.23 -9.56 3.46
N ALA A 141 7.34 -10.46 3.81
CA ALA A 141 6.90 -11.49 2.90
C ALA A 141 5.92 -10.88 1.88
N SER A 142 5.92 -11.38 0.66
CA SER A 142 5.05 -10.89 -0.42
C SER A 142 4.42 -12.06 -1.16
N ARG A 143 3.09 -12.01 -1.27
CA ARG A 143 2.27 -12.97 -2.01
C ARG A 143 2.18 -12.62 -3.50
N LEU A 144 2.72 -11.48 -3.90
CA LEU A 144 2.55 -10.93 -5.25
C LEU A 144 3.78 -11.16 -6.14
N HIS A 145 4.75 -11.96 -5.68
CA HIS A 145 5.94 -12.30 -6.46
C HIS A 145 5.59 -13.30 -7.58
N PRO A 146 6.16 -13.16 -8.78
CA PRO A 146 5.93 -14.11 -9.88
C PRO A 146 6.49 -15.51 -9.55
N GLY A 147 5.74 -16.57 -9.89
CA GLY A 147 6.22 -17.96 -9.80
C GLY A 147 5.98 -18.66 -8.47
N LEU A 148 5.17 -18.08 -7.59
CA LEU A 148 4.79 -18.69 -6.30
C LEU A 148 3.55 -19.59 -6.46
N GLU A 149 3.48 -20.63 -5.63
CA GLU A 149 2.25 -21.41 -5.45
C GLU A 149 1.31 -20.65 -4.51
N ILE A 150 0.32 -20.01 -5.10
CA ILE A 150 -0.67 -19.21 -4.37
C ILE A 150 -2.03 -19.86 -4.57
N GLU A 151 -2.52 -20.55 -3.57
CA GLU A 151 -3.90 -21.03 -3.53
C GLU A 151 -4.81 -19.87 -3.05
N ARG A 152 -5.30 -19.10 -4.01
CA ARG A 152 -6.08 -17.89 -3.72
C ARG A 152 -7.24 -17.72 -4.68
N GLY A 153 -8.38 -17.29 -4.16
CA GLY A 153 -9.51 -16.91 -5.00
C GLY A 153 -9.18 -15.71 -5.90
N ILE A 154 -9.42 -15.83 -7.20
CA ILE A 154 -9.14 -14.78 -8.22
C ILE A 154 -9.65 -13.40 -7.78
N ARG A 155 -10.80 -13.32 -7.10
CA ARG A 155 -11.37 -12.06 -6.61
C ARG A 155 -10.47 -11.37 -5.56
N ARG A 156 -9.94 -12.13 -4.60
CA ARG A 156 -9.04 -11.61 -3.56
C ARG A 156 -7.72 -11.15 -4.16
N GLU A 157 -7.21 -11.85 -5.16
CA GLU A 157 -5.98 -11.45 -5.85
C GLU A 157 -6.16 -10.12 -6.59
N ILE A 158 -7.23 -9.96 -7.36
CA ILE A 158 -7.53 -8.71 -8.07
C ILE A 158 -7.65 -7.54 -7.09
N ILE A 159 -8.39 -7.70 -5.99
CA ILE A 159 -8.57 -6.66 -4.97
C ILE A 159 -7.22 -6.27 -4.37
N SER A 160 -6.38 -7.25 -3.99
CA SER A 160 -5.06 -6.99 -3.42
C SER A 160 -4.13 -6.27 -4.40
N ARG A 161 -4.07 -6.70 -5.66
CA ARG A 161 -3.27 -6.01 -6.70
C ARG A 161 -3.74 -4.57 -6.94
N CYS A 162 -5.06 -4.37 -6.98
CA CYS A 162 -5.65 -3.03 -7.13
C CYS A 162 -5.35 -2.15 -5.91
N TYR A 163 -5.44 -2.70 -4.70
CA TYR A 163 -5.10 -2.00 -3.47
C TYR A 163 -3.63 -1.55 -3.46
N ASN A 164 -2.70 -2.46 -3.71
CA ASN A 164 -1.28 -2.13 -3.76
C ASN A 164 -0.95 -1.14 -4.89
N ARG A 165 -1.65 -1.25 -6.04
CA ARG A 165 -1.55 -0.26 -7.11
C ARG A 165 -2.03 1.12 -6.69
N LEU A 166 -3.15 1.17 -5.94
CA LEU A 166 -3.68 2.41 -5.36
C LEU A 166 -2.69 3.04 -4.37
N LEU A 167 -2.04 2.24 -3.52
CA LEU A 167 -1.00 2.72 -2.60
C LEU A 167 0.18 3.34 -3.37
N LYS A 168 0.73 2.62 -4.36
CA LYS A 168 1.82 3.12 -5.22
C LYS A 168 1.45 4.46 -5.86
N LEU A 169 0.26 4.56 -6.44
CA LEU A 169 -0.22 5.78 -7.07
C LEU A 169 -0.54 6.90 -6.07
N SER A 170 -1.06 6.56 -4.89
CA SER A 170 -1.52 7.57 -3.92
C SER A 170 -0.41 8.09 -3.03
N LEU A 171 0.50 7.22 -2.60
CA LEU A 171 1.54 7.49 -1.60
C LEU A 171 2.94 7.54 -2.21
N GLY A 172 3.12 7.10 -3.47
CA GLY A 172 4.41 7.08 -4.14
C GLY A 172 5.37 6.02 -3.60
N VAL A 173 4.83 4.95 -2.99
CA VAL A 173 5.59 3.84 -2.39
C VAL A 173 5.97 2.77 -3.41
N GLY A 174 7.08 2.07 -3.15
CA GLY A 174 7.65 1.07 -4.04
C GLY A 174 7.28 -0.38 -3.70
N PHE A 175 7.02 -0.70 -2.43
CA PHE A 175 6.71 -2.06 -1.99
C PHE A 175 5.49 -2.66 -2.73
N SER A 176 5.49 -4.01 -2.84
CA SER A 176 4.50 -4.71 -3.66
C SER A 176 3.30 -5.24 -2.87
N ASP A 177 3.48 -5.65 -1.61
CA ASP A 177 2.42 -6.24 -0.77
C ASP A 177 2.43 -5.64 0.64
N ALA A 178 1.61 -4.61 0.85
CA ALA A 178 1.47 -3.95 2.15
C ALA A 178 0.83 -4.84 3.23
N GLN A 179 -0.05 -5.75 2.83
CA GLN A 179 -0.94 -6.49 3.73
C GLN A 179 -0.55 -7.96 3.95
N CYS A 180 0.64 -8.39 3.50
CA CYS A 180 1.11 -9.71 3.87
C CYS A 180 1.33 -9.81 5.37
N GLY A 181 0.83 -10.85 5.99
CA GLY A 181 0.82 -11.07 7.44
C GLY A 181 2.14 -11.53 8.03
N PHE A 182 3.29 -11.30 7.35
CA PHE A 182 4.59 -11.62 7.90
C PHE A 182 5.60 -10.51 7.60
N LYS A 183 6.08 -9.87 8.64
CA LYS A 183 7.06 -8.78 8.56
C LYS A 183 8.07 -8.85 9.68
N ALA A 184 9.27 -8.34 9.40
CA ALA A 184 10.33 -8.18 10.39
C ALA A 184 11.01 -6.82 10.20
N MET A 185 11.55 -6.26 11.28
CA MET A 185 12.36 -5.04 11.22
C MET A 185 13.40 -5.01 12.33
N SER A 186 14.47 -4.27 12.11
CA SER A 186 15.46 -4.04 13.14
C SER A 186 14.86 -3.26 14.32
N ALA A 187 15.36 -3.52 15.54
CA ALA A 187 14.94 -2.79 16.74
C ALA A 187 15.14 -1.26 16.60
N ARG A 188 16.14 -0.84 15.82
CA ARG A 188 16.35 0.57 15.51
C ARG A 188 15.19 1.11 14.68
N ALA A 189 14.83 0.43 13.60
CA ALA A 189 13.73 0.86 12.73
C ALA A 189 12.40 0.89 13.52
N ALA A 190 12.14 -0.11 14.37
CA ALA A 190 10.95 -0.14 15.21
C ALA A 190 10.89 1.08 16.16
N ARG A 191 11.97 1.39 16.88
CA ARG A 191 12.00 2.54 17.79
C ARG A 191 11.79 3.89 17.09
N GLU A 192 12.30 4.05 15.89
CA GLU A 192 12.18 5.31 15.15
C GLU A 192 10.83 5.44 14.39
N LEU A 193 10.27 4.34 13.92
CA LEU A 193 9.06 4.34 13.09
C LEU A 193 7.76 4.26 13.90
N LEU A 194 7.69 3.42 14.95
CA LEU A 194 6.46 3.21 15.71
C LEU A 194 5.84 4.49 16.28
N PRO A 195 6.62 5.46 16.81
CA PRO A 195 6.05 6.73 17.27
C PRO A 195 5.40 7.58 16.16
N LEU A 196 5.69 7.27 14.89
CA LEU A 196 5.14 7.99 13.74
C LEU A 196 3.86 7.35 13.22
N VAL A 197 3.58 6.09 13.59
CA VAL A 197 2.40 5.34 13.12
C VAL A 197 1.20 5.67 14.02
N GLU A 198 0.13 6.16 13.42
CA GLU A 198 -1.09 6.55 14.13
C GLU A 198 -2.19 5.49 14.08
N ASP A 199 -2.19 4.68 13.01
CA ASP A 199 -3.22 3.63 12.86
C ASP A 199 -2.99 2.49 13.86
N THR A 200 -4.06 2.02 14.47
CA THR A 200 -4.02 0.95 15.47
C THR A 200 -4.75 -0.32 15.02
N GLU A 201 -5.24 -0.33 13.79
CA GLU A 201 -6.06 -1.38 13.21
C GLU A 201 -5.33 -2.07 12.04
N TRP A 202 -6.03 -2.35 10.96
CA TRP A 202 -5.50 -3.05 9.78
C TRP A 202 -4.62 -2.18 8.89
N PHE A 203 -4.84 -0.86 8.84
CA PHE A 203 -4.03 0.06 8.05
C PHE A 203 -2.63 0.30 8.63
N PHE A 204 -2.39 -0.14 9.86
CA PHE A 204 -1.09 -0.06 10.55
C PHE A 204 0.07 -0.53 9.69
N ASP A 205 -0.06 -1.68 9.05
CA ASP A 205 0.98 -2.26 8.18
C ASP A 205 1.33 -1.35 7.00
N THR A 206 0.30 -0.83 6.34
CA THR A 206 0.47 0.10 5.21
C THR A 206 1.13 1.40 5.65
N GLU A 207 0.72 1.95 6.79
CA GLU A 207 1.30 3.17 7.33
C GLU A 207 2.74 2.97 7.74
N LEU A 208 3.04 1.88 8.44
CA LEU A 208 4.39 1.54 8.88
C LEU A 208 5.36 1.45 7.69
N LEU A 209 5.01 0.70 6.65
CA LEU A 209 5.84 0.55 5.46
C LEU A 209 6.00 1.85 4.68
N ALA A 210 4.94 2.64 4.55
CA ALA A 210 5.02 3.95 3.90
C ALA A 210 5.96 4.89 4.66
N ARG A 211 5.88 4.91 5.99
CA ARG A 211 6.76 5.72 6.82
C ARG A 211 8.21 5.22 6.78
N ALA A 212 8.42 3.91 6.74
CA ALA A 212 9.75 3.32 6.57
C ALA A 212 10.39 3.79 5.26
N GLU A 213 9.70 3.66 4.13
CA GLU A 213 10.21 4.06 2.82
C GLU A 213 10.46 5.58 2.74
N TRP A 214 9.54 6.40 3.26
CA TRP A 214 9.71 7.86 3.28
C TRP A 214 10.83 8.34 4.21
N SER A 215 11.16 7.54 5.22
CA SER A 215 12.28 7.81 6.14
C SER A 215 13.61 7.28 5.61
N GLY A 216 13.62 6.67 4.41
CA GLY A 216 14.83 6.17 3.75
C GLY A 216 15.29 4.80 4.26
N TYR A 217 14.46 4.07 5.01
CA TYR A 217 14.73 2.70 5.39
C TYR A 217 14.64 1.76 4.18
N ARG A 218 15.54 0.79 4.12
CA ARG A 218 15.57 -0.20 3.04
C ARG A 218 14.59 -1.33 3.37
N ILE A 219 13.62 -1.51 2.50
CA ILE A 219 12.64 -2.61 2.59
C ILE A 219 13.07 -3.70 1.62
N HIS A 220 13.18 -4.94 2.10
CA HIS A 220 13.40 -6.12 1.28
C HIS A 220 12.15 -6.99 1.26
N GLU A 221 11.78 -7.48 0.06
CA GLU A 221 10.58 -8.31 -0.12
C GLU A 221 10.98 -9.73 -0.50
N PHE A 222 10.48 -10.69 0.27
CA PHE A 222 10.64 -12.12 0.01
C PHE A 222 9.36 -12.69 -0.58
N GLY A 223 9.46 -13.32 -1.75
CA GLY A 223 8.36 -14.12 -2.26
C GLY A 223 8.11 -15.32 -1.35
N THR A 224 6.87 -15.58 -0.99
CA THR A 224 6.47 -16.70 -0.16
C THR A 224 5.22 -17.37 -0.69
N ASP A 225 5.18 -18.70 -0.58
CA ASP A 225 3.96 -19.46 -0.80
C ASP A 225 2.91 -19.06 0.24
N TRP A 226 1.66 -19.08 -0.16
CA TRP A 226 0.57 -18.64 0.68
C TRP A 226 -0.69 -19.48 0.46
N ILE A 227 -1.28 -19.93 1.55
CA ILE A 227 -2.51 -20.73 1.54
C ILE A 227 -3.63 -19.90 2.17
N ASP A 228 -4.72 -19.70 1.42
CA ASP A 228 -5.88 -18.90 1.89
C ASP A 228 -6.67 -19.68 2.96
N ASP A 229 -6.98 -19.02 4.08
CA ASP A 229 -7.99 -19.50 5.00
C ASP A 229 -9.38 -19.11 4.48
N PRO A 230 -10.24 -20.05 4.10
CA PRO A 230 -11.59 -19.77 3.60
C PRO A 230 -12.50 -19.13 4.65
N ASP A 231 -12.22 -19.32 5.95
CA ASP A 231 -13.08 -18.87 7.05
C ASP A 231 -12.73 -17.49 7.61
N SER A 232 -11.94 -16.71 6.87
CA SER A 232 -11.56 -15.35 7.25
C SER A 232 -12.76 -14.44 7.51
N SER A 233 -12.86 -13.91 8.73
CA SER A 233 -13.97 -13.10 9.26
C SER A 233 -13.83 -11.59 9.02
N VAL A 234 -12.87 -11.13 8.19
CA VAL A 234 -12.61 -9.70 7.99
C VAL A 234 -13.74 -9.03 7.22
N ASP A 235 -14.38 -8.02 7.81
CA ASP A 235 -15.31 -7.14 7.11
C ASP A 235 -14.57 -6.25 6.09
N VAL A 236 -14.59 -6.70 4.84
CA VAL A 236 -13.88 -6.07 3.72
C VAL A 236 -14.31 -4.62 3.49
N ILE A 237 -15.59 -4.28 3.74
CA ILE A 237 -16.12 -2.94 3.45
C ILE A 237 -15.64 -1.92 4.47
N SER A 238 -15.82 -2.26 5.75
CA SER A 238 -15.42 -1.38 6.84
C SER A 238 -13.90 -1.18 6.82
N THR A 239 -13.14 -2.23 6.55
CA THR A 239 -11.67 -2.18 6.39
C THR A 239 -11.27 -1.29 5.21
N ALA A 240 -11.86 -1.48 4.03
CA ALA A 240 -11.57 -0.65 2.85
C ALA A 240 -11.87 0.84 3.09
N TRP A 241 -12.92 1.17 3.85
CA TRP A 241 -13.22 2.55 4.21
C TRP A 241 -12.22 3.15 5.21
N LYS A 242 -11.77 2.35 6.19
CA LYS A 242 -10.71 2.75 7.13
C LYS A 242 -9.39 2.97 6.38
N ASP A 243 -9.02 2.05 5.50
CA ASP A 243 -7.83 2.14 4.66
C ASP A 243 -7.85 3.39 3.77
N PHE A 244 -9.00 3.68 3.15
CA PHE A 244 -9.14 4.89 2.35
C PHE A 244 -8.92 6.18 3.17
N LYS A 245 -9.46 6.23 4.39
CA LYS A 245 -9.21 7.36 5.31
C LYS A 245 -7.73 7.46 5.68
N GLY A 246 -7.08 6.32 5.95
CA GLY A 246 -5.64 6.24 6.23
C GLY A 246 -4.81 6.78 5.06
N ILE A 247 -5.08 6.34 3.84
CA ILE A 247 -4.42 6.83 2.62
C ILE A 247 -4.58 8.36 2.47
N VAL A 248 -5.79 8.88 2.70
CA VAL A 248 -6.05 10.33 2.61
C VAL A 248 -5.28 11.10 3.67
N ARG A 249 -5.20 10.57 4.90
CA ARG A 249 -4.41 11.15 6.01
C ARG A 249 -2.95 11.22 5.64
N LEU A 250 -2.32 10.08 5.33
CA LEU A 250 -0.91 9.99 4.95
C LEU A 250 -0.57 10.88 3.76
N ARG A 251 -1.44 10.94 2.76
CA ARG A 251 -1.23 11.82 1.60
C ARG A 251 -1.25 13.30 1.94
N LYS A 252 -2.01 13.72 2.95
CA LYS A 252 -1.99 15.11 3.43
C LYS A 252 -0.67 15.44 4.11
N GLU A 253 -0.14 14.50 4.90
CA GLU A 253 1.13 14.65 5.60
C GLU A 253 2.31 14.69 4.61
N ASP A 254 2.38 13.76 3.65
CA ASP A 254 3.41 13.74 2.61
C ASP A 254 3.47 15.05 1.83
N ARG A 255 2.31 15.65 1.52
CA ARG A 255 2.25 16.95 0.84
C ARG A 255 2.84 18.09 1.64
N SER A 256 2.85 18.02 2.94
CA SER A 256 3.46 19.05 3.80
C SER A 256 4.99 18.95 3.79
N ARG A 257 5.54 17.75 3.50
CA ARG A 257 6.98 17.50 3.43
C ARG A 257 7.57 17.77 2.03
N ALA A 258 6.79 17.59 0.97
CA ALA A 258 7.24 17.77 -0.41
C ALA A 258 7.23 19.24 -0.83
N SER A 259 8.37 19.92 -0.73
CA SER A 259 8.55 21.32 -1.15
C SER A 259 8.72 21.50 -2.67
N ALA A 260 8.92 20.44 -3.46
CA ALA A 260 9.15 20.48 -4.89
C ALA A 260 8.13 19.65 -5.68
N GLU A 261 7.52 20.25 -6.70
CA GLU A 261 6.61 19.56 -7.61
C GLU A 261 7.47 18.68 -8.56
N PRO A 262 7.29 17.34 -8.57
CA PRO A 262 8.05 16.50 -9.49
C PRO A 262 7.75 16.85 -10.95
N PRO A 263 8.69 16.62 -11.86
CA PRO A 263 8.47 16.88 -13.29
C PRO A 263 7.30 16.03 -13.79
N ALA A 264 6.50 16.62 -14.70
CA ALA A 264 5.37 15.91 -15.27
C ALA A 264 5.85 14.67 -16.03
N PRO A 265 5.17 13.52 -15.87
CA PRO A 265 5.51 12.31 -16.60
C PRO A 265 5.44 12.54 -18.12
N ASN A 266 6.28 11.84 -18.88
CA ASN A 266 6.25 11.87 -20.34
C ASN A 266 4.93 11.28 -20.88
N THR A 267 4.63 11.45 -22.16
CA THR A 267 3.34 11.03 -22.74
C THR A 267 3.10 9.52 -22.61
N GLY A 268 4.15 8.69 -22.75
CA GLY A 268 4.03 7.23 -22.60
C GLY A 268 3.65 6.84 -21.17
N ALA A 269 4.32 7.41 -20.17
CA ALA A 269 3.98 7.20 -18.77
C ALA A 269 2.57 7.74 -18.44
N GLN A 270 2.15 8.86 -19.04
CA GLN A 270 0.78 9.35 -18.87
C GLN A 270 -0.28 8.37 -19.37
N ILE A 271 -0.03 7.69 -20.50
CA ILE A 271 -0.95 6.68 -21.04
C ILE A 271 -1.04 5.48 -20.11
N LEU A 272 0.11 4.97 -19.64
CA LEU A 272 0.14 3.85 -18.70
C LEU A 272 -0.58 4.20 -17.38
N HIS A 273 -0.28 5.35 -16.80
CA HIS A 273 -0.98 5.81 -15.58
C HIS A 273 -2.48 6.02 -15.81
N PHE A 274 -2.89 6.47 -16.99
CA PHE A 274 -4.30 6.63 -17.33
C PHE A 274 -5.03 5.28 -17.38
N ILE A 275 -4.40 4.26 -17.96
CA ILE A 275 -4.92 2.87 -17.98
C ILE A 275 -5.03 2.34 -16.54
N ASP A 276 -3.98 2.49 -15.74
CA ASP A 276 -3.97 2.07 -14.33
C ASP A 276 -5.10 2.71 -13.53
N VAL A 277 -5.28 4.02 -13.65
CA VAL A 277 -6.37 4.76 -13.01
C VAL A 277 -7.73 4.28 -13.50
N GLY A 278 -7.83 3.91 -14.78
CA GLY A 278 -9.05 3.31 -15.35
C GLY A 278 -9.40 1.99 -14.67
N ILE A 279 -8.44 1.08 -14.53
CA ILE A 279 -8.62 -0.22 -13.86
C ILE A 279 -9.05 -0.02 -12.41
N ILE A 280 -8.34 0.82 -11.66
CA ILE A 280 -8.66 1.11 -10.25
C ILE A 280 -10.07 1.68 -10.11
N SER A 281 -10.45 2.60 -10.99
CA SER A 281 -11.79 3.21 -10.95
C SER A 281 -12.90 2.20 -11.26
N THR A 282 -12.63 1.22 -12.12
CA THR A 282 -13.57 0.13 -12.42
C THR A 282 -13.74 -0.77 -11.21
N VAL A 283 -12.65 -1.08 -10.49
CA VAL A 283 -12.74 -1.87 -9.24
C VAL A 283 -13.49 -1.10 -8.16
N ILE A 284 -13.22 0.20 -7.98
CA ILE A 284 -13.97 1.06 -7.05
C ILE A 284 -15.46 1.05 -7.39
N TYR A 285 -15.80 1.22 -8.67
CA TYR A 285 -17.18 1.15 -9.14
C TYR A 285 -17.83 -0.20 -8.81
N ALA A 286 -17.18 -1.31 -9.20
CA ALA A 286 -17.72 -2.65 -8.98
C ALA A 286 -17.91 -2.94 -7.50
N THR A 287 -16.96 -2.55 -6.65
CA THR A 287 -17.05 -2.71 -5.20
C THR A 287 -18.25 -1.94 -4.65
N ILE A 288 -18.37 -0.65 -4.95
CA ILE A 288 -19.48 0.19 -4.45
C ILE A 288 -20.83 -0.34 -4.97
N PHE A 289 -20.90 -0.78 -6.22
CA PHE A 289 -22.13 -1.33 -6.80
C PHE A 289 -22.55 -2.64 -6.14
N LEU A 290 -21.65 -3.60 -6.03
CA LEU A 290 -21.94 -4.93 -5.45
C LEU A 290 -22.41 -4.83 -4.01
N PHE A 291 -21.79 -3.99 -3.22
CA PHE A 291 -22.16 -3.81 -1.82
C PHE A 291 -23.37 -2.87 -1.66
N GLY A 292 -23.42 -1.79 -2.43
CA GLY A 292 -24.53 -0.87 -2.41
C GLY A 292 -25.87 -1.52 -2.81
N SER A 293 -25.83 -2.44 -3.79
CA SER A 293 -27.03 -3.17 -4.23
C SER A 293 -27.63 -4.14 -3.21
N GLN A 294 -26.89 -4.43 -2.12
CA GLN A 294 -27.41 -5.21 -0.99
C GLN A 294 -28.21 -4.35 0.00
N VAL A 295 -28.01 -3.03 0.00
CA VAL A 295 -28.61 -2.10 0.97
C VAL A 295 -29.65 -1.19 0.32
N VAL A 296 -29.43 -0.81 -0.93
CA VAL A 296 -30.34 0.06 -1.71
C VAL A 296 -30.67 -0.57 -3.05
N SER A 297 -31.64 0.02 -3.78
CA SER A 297 -32.00 -0.51 -5.11
C SER A 297 -30.79 -0.52 -6.06
N ALA A 298 -30.73 -1.47 -6.99
CA ALA A 298 -29.65 -1.60 -7.95
C ALA A 298 -29.41 -0.31 -8.76
N ILE A 299 -30.49 0.43 -9.08
CA ILE A 299 -30.40 1.72 -9.78
C ILE A 299 -29.70 2.75 -8.90
N THR A 300 -30.09 2.85 -7.65
CA THR A 300 -29.49 3.81 -6.68
C THR A 300 -28.02 3.45 -6.43
N ALA A 301 -27.71 2.16 -6.21
CA ALA A 301 -26.35 1.68 -6.05
C ALA A 301 -25.49 2.00 -7.28
N ASN A 302 -26.01 1.82 -8.48
CA ASN A 302 -25.32 2.16 -9.73
C ASN A 302 -25.00 3.66 -9.83
N ILE A 303 -25.97 4.52 -9.55
CA ILE A 303 -25.78 5.97 -9.59
C ILE A 303 -24.69 6.40 -8.59
N ILE A 304 -24.74 5.91 -7.37
CA ILE A 304 -23.74 6.20 -6.33
C ILE A 304 -22.36 5.70 -6.75
N ALA A 305 -22.28 4.46 -7.26
CA ALA A 305 -21.03 3.86 -7.72
C ALA A 305 -20.41 4.64 -8.88
N LEU A 306 -21.22 5.04 -9.88
CA LEU A 306 -20.77 5.86 -11.00
C LEU A 306 -20.25 7.23 -10.57
N LEU A 307 -20.97 7.93 -9.68
CA LEU A 307 -20.56 9.24 -9.20
C LEU A 307 -19.24 9.16 -8.41
N LEU A 308 -19.16 8.24 -7.43
CA LEU A 308 -17.98 8.12 -6.58
C LEU A 308 -16.77 7.64 -7.36
N SER A 309 -16.92 6.66 -8.26
CA SER A 309 -15.82 6.20 -9.11
C SER A 309 -15.34 7.28 -10.08
N THR A 310 -16.23 8.11 -10.61
CA THR A 310 -15.86 9.23 -11.49
C THR A 310 -15.08 10.31 -10.74
N VAL A 311 -15.47 10.63 -9.51
CA VAL A 311 -14.74 11.58 -8.64
C VAL A 311 -13.35 11.03 -8.31
N ALA A 312 -13.26 9.75 -7.94
CA ALA A 312 -11.99 9.07 -7.68
C ALA A 312 -11.09 9.05 -8.93
N ASN A 313 -11.63 8.66 -10.08
CA ASN A 313 -10.93 8.64 -11.35
C ASN A 313 -10.34 10.02 -11.71
N THR A 314 -11.14 11.08 -11.60
CA THR A 314 -10.68 12.44 -11.91
C THR A 314 -9.59 12.89 -10.93
N ALA A 315 -9.74 12.58 -9.64
CA ALA A 315 -8.75 12.91 -8.62
C ALA A 315 -7.42 12.17 -8.82
N LEU A 316 -7.47 10.88 -9.13
CA LEU A 316 -6.29 10.06 -9.41
C LEU A 316 -5.58 10.52 -10.68
N ASN A 317 -6.31 10.68 -11.80
CA ASN A 317 -5.75 11.18 -13.05
C ASN A 317 -5.09 12.56 -12.87
N ARG A 318 -5.73 13.45 -12.12
CA ARG A 318 -5.17 14.77 -11.83
C ARG A 318 -3.77 14.70 -11.24
N CYS A 319 -3.59 13.82 -10.25
CA CYS A 319 -2.35 13.76 -9.49
C CYS A 319 -1.29 12.90 -10.16
N HIS A 320 -1.68 11.75 -10.71
CA HIS A 320 -0.74 10.73 -11.20
C HIS A 320 -0.51 10.82 -12.69
N THR A 321 -1.59 10.92 -13.49
CA THR A 321 -1.45 10.97 -14.94
C THR A 321 -0.93 12.31 -15.40
N PHE A 322 -1.42 13.41 -14.81
CA PHE A 322 -1.12 14.77 -15.27
C PHE A 322 -0.25 15.60 -14.32
N GLY A 323 0.10 15.08 -13.12
CA GLY A 323 1.01 15.70 -12.17
C GLY A 323 0.51 17.04 -11.60
N VAL A 324 -0.81 17.29 -11.62
CA VAL A 324 -1.40 18.55 -11.14
C VAL A 324 -1.69 18.46 -9.64
N ARG A 325 -0.79 18.94 -8.79
CA ARG A 325 -0.90 18.87 -7.31
C ARG A 325 -1.48 20.14 -6.65
N SER A 326 -1.53 21.27 -7.35
CA SER A 326 -2.03 22.55 -6.84
C SER A 326 -3.45 22.45 -6.26
N PRO A 327 -3.75 22.99 -5.06
CA PRO A 327 -5.09 22.99 -4.48
C PRO A 327 -6.07 23.89 -5.26
N HIS A 328 -5.56 24.91 -5.93
CA HIS A 328 -6.35 25.80 -6.77
C HIS A 328 -6.99 25.02 -7.92
N ARG A 329 -8.27 25.22 -8.17
CA ARG A 329 -9.06 24.59 -9.25
C ARG A 329 -9.45 23.11 -9.02
N ARG A 330 -9.44 22.57 -7.79
CA ARG A 330 -9.92 21.21 -7.56
C ARG A 330 -11.38 21.02 -7.98
N ALA A 331 -12.26 21.91 -7.54
CA ALA A 331 -13.69 21.86 -7.87
C ALA A 331 -13.91 21.98 -9.38
N THR A 332 -13.23 22.92 -10.05
CA THR A 332 -13.31 23.11 -11.49
C THR A 332 -12.82 21.88 -12.26
N SER A 333 -11.75 21.20 -11.81
CA SER A 333 -11.25 19.99 -12.43
C SER A 333 -12.23 18.82 -12.27
N GLN A 334 -12.90 18.71 -11.11
CA GLN A 334 -13.93 17.69 -10.89
C GLN A 334 -15.15 17.94 -11.78
N LEU A 335 -15.63 19.16 -11.87
CA LEU A 335 -16.75 19.51 -12.73
C LEU A 335 -16.46 19.23 -14.20
N LYS A 336 -15.28 19.60 -14.69
CA LYS A 336 -14.83 19.29 -16.05
C LYS A 336 -14.66 17.77 -16.25
N GLY A 337 -14.20 17.02 -15.25
CA GLY A 337 -14.11 15.57 -15.28
C GLY A 337 -15.48 14.90 -15.41
N LEU A 338 -16.47 15.40 -14.67
CA LEU A 338 -17.88 14.97 -14.79
C LEU A 338 -18.46 15.28 -16.17
N ALA A 339 -18.18 16.46 -16.72
CA ALA A 339 -18.61 16.82 -18.07
C ALA A 339 -17.97 15.92 -19.14
N ALA A 340 -16.67 15.62 -19.02
CA ALA A 340 -15.98 14.69 -19.89
C ALA A 340 -16.57 13.25 -19.79
N PHE A 341 -16.94 12.82 -18.58
CA PHE A 341 -17.64 11.55 -18.38
C PHE A 341 -19.02 11.53 -19.07
N GLY A 342 -19.82 12.59 -18.89
CA GLY A 342 -21.13 12.72 -19.54
C GLY A 342 -21.03 12.67 -21.07
N LEU A 343 -20.01 13.29 -21.65
CA LEU A 343 -19.76 13.24 -23.08
C LEU A 343 -19.40 11.81 -23.53
N CYS A 344 -18.57 11.08 -22.78
CA CYS A 344 -18.24 9.70 -23.07
C CYS A 344 -19.46 8.78 -22.95
N LEU A 345 -20.33 9.01 -21.96
CA LEU A 345 -21.57 8.28 -21.79
C LEU A 345 -22.50 8.50 -22.98
N ALA A 346 -22.65 9.75 -23.46
CA ALA A 346 -23.42 10.06 -24.65
C ALA A 346 -22.87 9.35 -25.90
N PHE A 347 -21.54 9.27 -26.03
CA PHE A 347 -20.88 8.58 -27.14
C PHE A 347 -21.14 7.06 -27.14
N THR A 348 -21.07 6.43 -25.95
CA THR A 348 -21.35 4.99 -25.82
C THR A 348 -22.82 4.67 -26.00
N THR A 349 -23.72 5.55 -25.53
CA THR A 349 -25.17 5.40 -25.75
C THR A 349 -25.53 5.52 -27.24
N ALA A 350 -24.96 6.49 -27.96
CA ALA A 350 -25.13 6.60 -29.40
C ALA A 350 -24.60 5.35 -30.15
N GLY A 351 -23.49 4.76 -29.65
CA GLY A 351 -22.97 3.50 -30.17
C GLY A 351 -23.95 2.33 -30.01
N LEU A 352 -24.73 2.29 -28.91
CA LEU A 352 -25.77 1.28 -28.69
C LEU A 352 -26.91 1.42 -29.72
N GLU A 353 -27.39 2.64 -29.96
CA GLU A 353 -28.44 2.88 -30.99
C GLU A 353 -28.00 2.43 -32.40
N VAL A 354 -26.71 2.63 -32.73
CA VAL A 354 -26.14 2.12 -33.97
C VAL A 354 -26.08 0.58 -33.97
N ALA A 355 -25.76 -0.02 -32.83
CA ALA A 355 -25.68 -1.48 -32.70
C ALA A 355 -27.04 -2.16 -32.82
N ASP A 356 -28.13 -1.53 -32.36
CA ASP A 356 -29.51 -2.06 -32.50
C ASP A 356 -29.95 -2.19 -33.94
N GLY A 357 -29.26 -1.54 -34.89
CA GLY A 357 -29.50 -1.69 -36.33
C GLY A 357 -28.98 -3.00 -36.95
N PHE A 358 -28.17 -3.79 -36.23
CA PHE A 358 -27.68 -5.08 -36.73
C PHE A 358 -28.70 -6.18 -36.49
N THR A 359 -29.07 -6.88 -37.58
CA THR A 359 -30.00 -7.99 -37.54
C THR A 359 -29.39 -9.24 -38.18
N GLY A 360 -29.88 -10.44 -37.79
CA GLY A 360 -29.45 -11.72 -38.40
C GLY A 360 -28.38 -12.47 -37.62
N ALA A 361 -27.80 -13.51 -38.20
CA ALA A 361 -26.90 -14.47 -37.54
C ALA A 361 -25.60 -13.86 -37.00
N TRP A 362 -25.22 -12.65 -37.40
CA TRP A 362 -24.02 -11.94 -36.99
C TRP A 362 -24.30 -10.72 -36.08
N ALA A 363 -25.54 -10.53 -35.65
CA ALA A 363 -25.98 -9.37 -34.86
C ALA A 363 -25.16 -9.22 -33.57
N ASP A 364 -24.92 -10.31 -32.85
CA ASP A 364 -24.18 -10.28 -31.59
C ASP A 364 -22.72 -9.86 -31.78
N LEU A 365 -22.05 -10.38 -32.82
CA LEU A 365 -20.67 -10.03 -33.16
C LEU A 365 -20.57 -8.57 -33.65
N GLY A 366 -21.52 -8.12 -34.45
CA GLY A 366 -21.62 -6.74 -34.92
C GLY A 366 -21.81 -5.76 -33.76
N THR A 367 -22.74 -6.06 -32.87
CA THR A 367 -23.00 -5.30 -31.64
C THR A 367 -21.75 -5.21 -30.77
N LEU A 368 -21.09 -6.35 -30.52
CA LEU A 368 -19.85 -6.40 -29.70
C LEU A 368 -18.75 -5.55 -30.35
N ALA A 369 -18.58 -5.63 -31.68
CA ALA A 369 -17.57 -4.86 -32.39
C ALA A 369 -17.85 -3.35 -32.30
N VAL A 370 -19.09 -2.90 -32.53
CA VAL A 370 -19.48 -1.49 -32.42
C VAL A 370 -19.27 -0.97 -31.00
N LEU A 371 -19.72 -1.71 -30.00
CA LEU A 371 -19.52 -1.31 -28.59
C LEU A 371 -18.05 -1.25 -28.21
N THR A 372 -17.23 -2.18 -28.68
CA THR A 372 -15.79 -2.17 -28.43
C THR A 372 -15.13 -0.94 -29.03
N VAL A 373 -15.45 -0.62 -30.30
CA VAL A 373 -14.93 0.56 -31.00
C VAL A 373 -15.42 1.84 -30.32
N ALA A 374 -16.69 1.94 -29.96
CA ALA A 374 -17.24 3.10 -29.26
C ALA A 374 -16.59 3.33 -27.90
N ASN A 375 -16.38 2.29 -27.13
CA ASN A 375 -15.69 2.37 -25.82
C ASN A 375 -14.21 2.78 -25.99
N LEU A 376 -13.51 2.24 -26.97
CA LEU A 376 -12.13 2.61 -27.26
C LEU A 376 -12.04 4.09 -27.69
N ALA A 377 -12.90 4.52 -28.58
CA ALA A 377 -12.98 5.91 -29.00
C ALA A 377 -13.31 6.85 -27.82
N ALA A 378 -14.30 6.51 -27.01
CA ALA A 378 -14.63 7.25 -25.79
C ALA A 378 -13.43 7.36 -24.81
N THR A 379 -12.66 6.30 -24.67
CA THR A 379 -11.45 6.28 -23.83
C THR A 379 -10.38 7.22 -24.35
N VAL A 380 -10.12 7.21 -25.66
CA VAL A 380 -9.18 8.11 -26.33
C VAL A 380 -9.64 9.56 -26.19
N VAL A 381 -10.90 9.84 -26.50
CA VAL A 381 -11.50 11.19 -26.35
C VAL A 381 -11.37 11.66 -24.91
N ARG A 382 -11.67 10.82 -23.94
CA ARG A 382 -11.52 11.15 -22.50
C ARG A 382 -10.08 11.50 -22.14
N PHE A 383 -9.12 10.70 -22.59
CA PHE A 383 -7.70 10.99 -22.35
C PHE A 383 -7.30 12.36 -22.94
N VAL A 384 -7.67 12.62 -24.19
CA VAL A 384 -7.39 13.89 -24.87
C VAL A 384 -8.04 15.07 -24.12
N LEU A 385 -9.32 14.96 -23.77
CA LEU A 385 -10.03 16.00 -23.01
C LEU A 385 -9.40 16.23 -21.64
N MET A 386 -9.02 15.18 -20.93
CA MET A 386 -8.32 15.35 -19.65
C MET A 386 -6.99 16.06 -19.83
N ARG A 387 -6.21 15.72 -20.85
CA ARG A 387 -4.91 16.32 -21.12
C ARG A 387 -5.00 17.78 -21.56
N THR A 388 -5.91 18.09 -22.49
CA THR A 388 -5.96 19.40 -23.18
C THR A 388 -6.90 20.40 -22.55
N TRP A 389 -7.95 19.94 -21.86
CA TRP A 389 -9.00 20.82 -21.33
C TRP A 389 -9.14 20.76 -19.81
N VAL A 390 -9.15 19.58 -19.20
CA VAL A 390 -9.35 19.42 -17.75
C VAL A 390 -8.08 19.84 -17.00
N PHE A 391 -6.93 19.35 -17.44
CA PHE A 391 -5.62 19.53 -16.80
C PHE A 391 -4.63 20.35 -17.65
N ALA A 392 -5.13 21.11 -18.65
CA ALA A 392 -4.28 21.99 -19.42
C ALA A 392 -3.48 22.89 -18.48
N ARG A 393 -2.15 22.82 -18.55
CA ARG A 393 -1.27 23.77 -17.88
C ARG A 393 -1.53 25.13 -18.52
N GLY A 394 -2.06 26.08 -17.77
CA GLY A 394 -2.08 27.44 -18.22
C GLY A 394 -0.66 27.81 -18.62
N THR A 395 -0.47 28.29 -19.85
CA THR A 395 0.79 28.83 -20.33
C THR A 395 1.23 29.86 -19.31
N ARG A 396 2.21 29.52 -18.46
CA ARG A 396 2.91 30.56 -17.70
C ARG A 396 3.58 31.40 -18.78
N LEU A 397 3.09 32.60 -18.98
CA LEU A 397 3.88 33.66 -19.62
C LEU A 397 5.20 33.62 -18.87
N SER A 398 6.26 33.19 -19.54
CA SER A 398 7.62 33.33 -19.04
C SER A 398 7.85 34.80 -18.85
N VAL A 399 7.76 35.26 -17.61
CA VAL A 399 8.30 36.60 -17.27
C VAL A 399 9.78 36.47 -17.56
N SER A 400 10.20 37.19 -18.61
CA SER A 400 11.58 37.28 -19.03
C SER A 400 12.44 37.65 -17.81
N PRO A 401 13.62 37.09 -17.64
CA PRO A 401 14.55 37.51 -16.58
C PRO A 401 14.86 39.02 -16.60
N ALA A 402 14.57 39.71 -17.72
CA ALA A 402 14.75 41.14 -17.90
C ALA A 402 13.77 42.02 -17.11
N ASP A 403 12.62 41.48 -16.66
CA ASP A 403 11.60 42.26 -15.94
C ASP A 403 11.67 42.12 -14.41
N ARG A 404 12.77 41.62 -13.84
CA ARG A 404 12.99 41.70 -12.40
C ARG A 404 13.48 43.07 -12.03
N PRO A 405 12.75 43.86 -11.21
CA PRO A 405 13.28 45.10 -10.68
C PRO A 405 14.59 44.78 -9.93
N ALA A 406 15.64 45.54 -10.27
CA ALA A 406 16.93 45.42 -9.63
C ALA A 406 16.77 45.67 -8.12
N VAL A 407 17.01 44.62 -7.32
CA VAL A 407 17.13 44.77 -5.86
C VAL A 407 18.44 45.50 -5.64
N THR A 408 18.37 46.83 -5.46
CA THR A 408 19.50 47.64 -5.02
C THR A 408 19.92 47.20 -3.64
N SER A 409 21.02 46.48 -3.55
CA SER A 409 21.68 46.15 -2.29
C SER A 409 22.20 47.43 -1.64
N ARG A 410 21.49 47.88 -0.61
CA ARG A 410 21.95 48.93 0.32
C ARG A 410 22.88 48.26 1.34
N SER A 411 24.09 47.91 0.92
CA SER A 411 25.17 47.56 1.84
C SER A 411 26.34 48.51 1.55
N GLY A 412 26.51 49.50 2.37
CA GLY A 412 27.64 50.38 2.27
C GLY A 412 27.43 51.67 3.03
N ARG A 413 27.72 51.65 4.33
CA ARG A 413 28.29 52.71 5.12
C ARG A 413 27.90 52.61 6.59
N LEU A 414 28.74 51.98 7.34
CA LEU A 414 28.97 52.18 8.77
C LEU A 414 30.30 51.52 9.15
N ALA A 415 31.38 52.14 8.74
CA ALA A 415 32.70 51.95 9.35
C ALA A 415 33.45 53.24 9.10
N GLU A 416 33.49 54.10 10.09
CA GLU A 416 34.51 55.10 10.40
C GLU A 416 33.88 56.17 11.29
N ALA A 417 34.05 56.04 12.58
CA ALA A 417 34.21 57.14 13.53
C ALA A 417 34.43 56.59 14.94
N GLY A 418 35.62 56.82 15.48
CA GLY A 418 35.83 56.71 16.93
C GLY A 418 37.12 56.02 17.38
N SER A 419 38.27 56.45 16.94
CA SER A 419 39.46 56.46 17.78
C SER A 419 39.78 57.88 18.07
N ASP A 420 39.61 58.31 19.33
CA ASP A 420 40.51 59.21 20.05
C ASP A 420 39.92 59.51 21.45
N HIS A 421 40.85 59.50 22.38
CA HIS A 421 40.88 60.05 23.74
C HIS A 421 40.66 59.12 24.92
N ASP A 422 41.81 59.02 25.56
CA ASP A 422 42.23 58.77 26.97
C ASP A 422 42.18 57.32 27.46
#